data_d965dcfc4ba4d23951d63f59a06eaf41
#
_entry.id   d965dcfc4ba4d23951d63f59a06eaf41
#
_cell.length_a   1.000
_cell.length_b   1.000
_cell.length_c   1.000
_cell.angle_alpha   90.00
_cell.angle_beta   90.00
_cell.angle_gamma   90.00
#
_symmetry.space_group_name_H-M   'P 1'
#
loop_
_entity.id
_entity.type
_entity.pdbx_description
1 polymer ?
#
loop_
_entity_poly.entity_id
_entity_poly.type
_entity_poly.pdbx_seq_one_letter_code
_entity_poly.pdbx_strand_id
1 'polypeptide(L)'
;MASVFVSATSVRADQATQRAMIAKWAGSYDTDTFLRQPMVRAELQKLLGSEMRHLMDNLNVRGGVDLSGETLSVNGNAPHQGTEEEAIVCVTVLPLKTIVEAAILSKGAVTVFAREEKYENASICLKDWITLVNSGHADRFTQPANVRVSSPVP
;
A
#
# COMPACT_ATOMS: atom_id res chain seq x y z
N MET A 1 38.84 6.65 -2.47
CA MET A 1 37.67 6.32 -1.64
C MET A 1 37.07 7.62 -1.14
N ALA A 2 35.92 8.03 -1.65
CA ALA A 2 35.25 9.24 -1.20
C ALA A 2 34.26 8.85 -0.08
N SER A 3 34.55 9.25 1.16
CA SER A 3 33.61 9.11 2.27
C SER A 3 32.49 10.12 2.12
N VAL A 4 31.27 9.64 1.84
CA VAL A 4 30.07 10.47 1.86
C VAL A 4 29.70 10.73 3.31
N PHE A 5 30.05 11.89 3.83
CA PHE A 5 29.53 12.36 5.11
C PHE A 5 28.08 12.83 4.89
N VAL A 6 27.13 11.95 5.16
CA VAL A 6 25.73 12.38 5.34
C VAL A 6 25.68 13.15 6.66
N SER A 7 25.39 14.46 6.59
CA SER A 7 25.38 15.31 7.77
C SER A 7 24.20 14.95 8.69
N ALA A 8 24.40 14.94 10.00
CA ALA A 8 23.38 14.65 11.00
C ALA A 8 22.14 15.58 10.89
N THR A 9 22.30 16.73 10.26
CA THR A 9 21.24 17.72 10.03
C THR A 9 20.26 17.25 8.95
N SER A 10 20.73 16.61 7.86
CA SER A 10 19.86 16.07 6.81
C SER A 10 19.01 14.90 7.31
N VAL A 11 19.59 13.99 8.09
CA VAL A 11 18.86 12.86 8.68
C VAL A 11 17.74 13.31 9.61
N ARG A 12 17.96 14.37 10.40
CA ARG A 12 16.91 14.94 11.28
C ARG A 12 15.78 15.59 10.49
N ALA A 13 16.09 16.27 9.39
CA ALA A 13 15.08 16.88 8.51
C ALA A 13 14.21 15.81 7.85
N ASP A 14 14.80 14.71 7.38
CA ASP A 14 14.08 13.60 6.75
C ASP A 14 13.16 12.88 7.74
N GLN A 15 13.61 12.67 8.98
CA GLN A 15 12.77 12.11 10.05
C GLN A 15 11.62 13.03 10.45
N ALA A 16 11.84 14.35 10.47
CA ALA A 16 10.79 15.33 10.74
C ALA A 16 9.72 15.31 9.63
N THR A 17 10.11 15.22 8.37
CA THR A 17 9.22 15.10 7.21
C THR A 17 8.40 13.81 7.27
N GLN A 18 9.02 12.69 7.60
CA GLN A 18 8.34 11.41 7.82
C GLN A 18 7.25 11.52 8.89
N ARG A 19 7.60 12.05 10.06
CA ARG A 19 6.67 12.22 11.18
C ARG A 19 5.52 13.14 10.81
N ALA A 20 5.78 14.23 10.10
CA ALA A 20 4.77 15.18 9.65
C ALA A 20 3.76 14.53 8.69
N MET A 21 4.23 13.70 7.76
CA MET A 21 3.36 12.95 6.84
C MET A 21 2.48 11.95 7.59
N ILE A 22 3.07 11.16 8.49
CA ILE A 22 2.32 10.20 9.29
C ILE A 22 1.28 10.92 10.17
N ALA A 23 1.68 11.98 10.88
CA ALA A 23 0.78 12.74 11.76
C ALA A 23 -0.37 13.40 10.99
N LYS A 24 -0.13 13.85 9.76
CA LYS A 24 -1.16 14.46 8.91
C LYS A 24 -2.25 13.46 8.51
N TRP A 25 -1.87 12.23 8.22
CA TRP A 25 -2.77 11.29 7.55
C TRP A 25 -3.31 10.18 8.47
N ALA A 26 -2.59 9.80 9.52
CA ALA A 26 -3.04 8.79 10.46
C ALA A 26 -4.40 9.15 11.06
N GLY A 27 -5.39 8.28 10.90
CA GLY A 27 -6.76 8.49 11.36
C GLY A 27 -7.60 9.47 10.52
N SER A 28 -7.07 10.00 9.42
CA SER A 28 -7.80 10.91 8.54
C SER A 28 -8.89 10.18 7.76
N TYR A 29 -10.07 10.76 7.68
CA TYR A 29 -11.14 10.30 6.79
C TYR A 29 -11.09 10.94 5.41
N ASP A 30 -10.19 11.89 5.16
CA ASP A 30 -9.95 12.48 3.83
C ASP A 30 -9.03 11.58 2.98
N THR A 31 -9.52 10.36 2.75
CA THR A 31 -8.80 9.34 2.00
C THR A 31 -8.66 9.69 0.51
N ASP A 32 -9.57 10.48 -0.03
CA ASP A 32 -9.47 10.97 -1.41
C ASP A 32 -8.25 11.85 -1.60
N THR A 33 -8.03 12.82 -0.73
CA THR A 33 -6.84 13.69 -0.79
C THR A 33 -5.58 12.90 -0.50
N PHE A 34 -5.62 11.93 0.43
CA PHE A 34 -4.50 11.03 0.70
C PHE A 34 -4.06 10.25 -0.55
N LEU A 35 -5.00 9.57 -1.22
CA LEU A 35 -4.71 8.77 -2.41
C LEU A 35 -4.32 9.63 -3.63
N ARG A 36 -4.75 10.90 -3.68
CA ARG A 36 -4.41 11.85 -4.73
C ARG A 36 -3.09 12.60 -4.50
N GLN A 37 -2.41 12.37 -3.38
CA GLN A 37 -1.09 12.97 -3.20
C GLN A 37 -0.20 12.64 -4.40
N PRO A 38 0.53 13.64 -4.96
CA PRO A 38 1.26 13.45 -6.22
C PRO A 38 2.14 12.22 -6.25
N MET A 39 2.87 11.96 -5.15
CA MET A 39 3.77 10.83 -5.05
C MET A 39 3.00 9.50 -4.96
N VAL A 40 1.96 9.41 -4.13
CA VAL A 40 1.15 8.19 -3.98
C VAL A 40 0.47 7.86 -5.30
N ARG A 41 -0.20 8.84 -5.90
CA ARG A 41 -0.90 8.67 -7.18
C ARG A 41 0.03 8.27 -8.31
N ALA A 42 1.21 8.90 -8.42
CA ALA A 42 2.18 8.59 -9.47
C ALA A 42 2.70 7.16 -9.35
N GLU A 43 3.00 6.69 -8.13
CA GLU A 43 3.43 5.32 -7.93
C GLU A 43 2.30 4.31 -8.19
N LEU A 44 1.08 4.57 -7.71
CA LEU A 44 -0.07 3.71 -8.02
C LEU A 44 -0.30 3.61 -9.53
N GLN A 45 -0.21 4.72 -10.27
CA GLN A 45 -0.38 4.72 -11.72
C GLN A 45 0.68 3.87 -12.43
N LYS A 46 1.93 3.93 -11.96
CA LYS A 46 3.02 3.09 -12.52
C LYS A 46 2.82 1.60 -12.20
N LEU A 47 2.36 1.29 -10.99
CA LEU A 47 2.18 -0.09 -10.56
C LEU A 47 0.97 -0.75 -11.21
N LEU A 48 -0.15 -0.04 -11.32
CA LEU A 48 -1.43 -0.60 -11.74
C LEU A 48 -1.73 -0.39 -13.22
N GLY A 49 -1.25 0.69 -13.83
CA GLY A 49 -1.61 1.01 -15.22
C GLY A 49 -3.13 1.01 -15.43
N SER A 50 -3.62 0.10 -16.28
CA SER A 50 -5.06 -0.04 -16.59
C SER A 50 -5.89 -0.52 -15.39
N GLU A 51 -5.29 -1.20 -14.41
CA GLU A 51 -5.98 -1.67 -13.20
C GLU A 51 -6.26 -0.56 -12.17
N MET A 52 -5.76 0.66 -12.40
CA MET A 52 -5.99 1.80 -11.51
C MET A 52 -7.48 2.09 -11.29
N ARG A 53 -8.30 1.95 -12.33
CA ARG A 53 -9.75 2.11 -12.23
C ARG A 53 -10.37 1.04 -11.35
N HIS A 54 -10.00 -0.21 -11.54
CA HIS A 54 -10.48 -1.34 -10.73
C HIS A 54 -10.14 -1.15 -9.25
N LEU A 55 -8.88 -0.73 -8.94
CA LEU A 55 -8.48 -0.36 -7.59
C LEU A 55 -9.43 0.69 -6.98
N MET A 56 -9.69 1.78 -7.70
CA MET A 56 -10.52 2.88 -7.19
C MET A 56 -11.99 2.47 -7.04
N ASP A 57 -12.51 1.64 -7.93
CA ASP A 57 -13.87 1.07 -7.82
C ASP A 57 -13.98 0.19 -6.57
N ASN A 58 -12.95 -0.62 -6.26
CA ASN A 58 -12.88 -1.47 -5.06
C ASN A 58 -12.55 -0.71 -3.78
N LEU A 59 -12.18 0.56 -3.87
CA LEU A 59 -12.01 1.47 -2.72
C LEU A 59 -13.19 2.44 -2.57
N ASN A 60 -14.29 2.24 -3.28
CA ASN A 60 -15.42 3.19 -3.26
C ASN A 60 -16.09 3.24 -1.89
N VAL A 61 -16.23 2.11 -1.21
CA VAL A 61 -16.68 2.04 0.18
C VAL A 61 -15.47 1.76 1.06
N ARG A 62 -14.97 2.75 1.76
CA ARG A 62 -13.73 2.66 2.56
C ARG A 62 -13.83 3.40 3.88
N GLY A 63 -12.99 2.99 4.82
CA GLY A 63 -12.79 3.68 6.09
C GLY A 63 -11.81 4.86 6.00
N GLY A 64 -11.23 5.23 7.14
CA GLY A 64 -10.16 6.22 7.21
C GLY A 64 -8.80 5.65 6.84
N VAL A 65 -7.78 6.47 7.00
CA VAL A 65 -6.37 6.07 6.87
C VAL A 65 -5.91 5.43 8.17
N ASP A 66 -5.61 4.14 8.12
CA ASP A 66 -5.06 3.40 9.26
C ASP A 66 -3.54 3.58 9.34
N LEU A 67 -3.00 3.50 10.55
CA LEU A 67 -1.56 3.52 10.79
C LEU A 67 -1.14 2.25 11.53
N SER A 68 -0.15 1.56 10.98
CA SER A 68 0.56 0.46 11.64
C SER A 68 2.06 0.64 11.45
N GLY A 69 2.78 0.91 12.55
CA GLY A 69 4.20 1.25 12.49
C GLY A 69 4.44 2.52 11.65
N GLU A 70 5.16 2.38 10.56
CA GLU A 70 5.48 3.44 9.59
C GLU A 70 4.61 3.37 8.33
N THR A 71 3.58 2.51 8.31
CA THR A 71 2.73 2.28 7.15
C THR A 71 1.34 2.85 7.36
N LEU A 72 0.96 3.75 6.46
CA LEU A 72 -0.40 4.25 6.30
C LEU A 72 -1.12 3.36 5.30
N SER A 73 -2.38 3.01 5.57
CA SER A 73 -3.16 2.19 4.65
C SER A 73 -4.60 2.65 4.52
N VAL A 74 -5.15 2.40 3.34
CA VAL A 74 -6.57 2.56 3.03
C VAL A 74 -7.05 1.27 2.41
N ASN A 75 -8.09 0.68 2.97
CA ASN A 75 -8.74 -0.49 2.40
C ASN A 75 -10.25 -0.25 2.25
N GLY A 76 -10.87 -1.03 1.39
CA GLY A 76 -12.29 -0.92 1.13
C GLY A 76 -12.80 -2.00 0.19
N ASN A 77 -14.03 -1.81 -0.26
CA ASN A 77 -14.70 -2.72 -1.18
C ASN A 77 -15.56 -1.96 -2.19
N ALA A 78 -15.88 -2.62 -3.28
CA ALA A 78 -16.89 -2.14 -4.21
C ALA A 78 -18.28 -2.14 -3.54
N PRO A 79 -19.16 -1.19 -3.88
CA PRO A 79 -20.50 -1.13 -3.30
C PRO A 79 -21.26 -2.45 -3.48
N HIS A 80 -21.81 -2.97 -2.40
CA HIS A 80 -22.58 -4.23 -2.36
C HIS A 80 -21.81 -5.51 -2.75
N GLN A 81 -20.47 -5.45 -2.85
CA GLN A 81 -19.61 -6.56 -3.28
C GLN A 81 -18.49 -6.85 -2.28
N GLY A 82 -18.69 -6.53 -1.00
CA GLY A 82 -17.75 -6.93 0.05
C GLY A 82 -17.52 -8.44 0.04
N THR A 83 -16.30 -8.88 0.31
CA THR A 83 -15.79 -10.26 0.20
C THR A 83 -15.49 -10.78 -1.21
N GLU A 84 -15.98 -10.13 -2.25
CA GLU A 84 -15.71 -10.51 -3.65
C GLU A 84 -14.81 -9.51 -4.37
N GLU A 85 -15.02 -8.21 -4.12
CA GLU A 85 -14.32 -7.10 -4.75
C GLU A 85 -13.82 -6.15 -3.67
N GLU A 86 -12.58 -6.32 -3.25
CA GLU A 86 -11.93 -5.53 -2.21
C GLU A 86 -10.56 -5.02 -2.69
N ALA A 87 -10.06 -3.99 -2.05
CA ALA A 87 -8.72 -3.49 -2.34
C ALA A 87 -8.06 -2.86 -1.11
N ILE A 88 -6.74 -2.75 -1.17
CA ILE A 88 -5.92 -2.02 -0.21
C ILE A 88 -4.82 -1.24 -0.93
N VAL A 89 -4.48 -0.09 -0.36
CA VAL A 89 -3.25 0.67 -0.65
C VAL A 89 -2.45 0.79 0.62
N CYS A 90 -1.18 0.40 0.57
CA CYS A 90 -0.22 0.53 1.67
C CYS A 90 0.87 1.53 1.29
N VAL A 91 1.10 2.53 2.13
CA VAL A 91 2.11 3.58 1.95
C VAL A 91 3.06 3.55 3.14
N THR A 92 4.22 2.94 2.96
CA THR A 92 5.26 2.90 4.00
C THR A 92 6.14 4.13 3.89
N VAL A 93 6.13 4.97 4.93
CA VAL A 93 6.84 6.25 4.98
C VAL A 93 8.15 6.08 5.74
N LEU A 94 9.24 5.93 5.01
CA LEU A 94 10.59 5.88 5.58
C LEU A 94 11.27 7.26 5.48
N PRO A 95 12.31 7.55 6.28
CA PRO A 95 12.96 8.85 6.30
C PRO A 95 13.43 9.34 4.93
N LEU A 96 13.96 8.44 4.08
CA LEU A 96 14.55 8.78 2.78
C LEU A 96 13.73 8.35 1.57
N LYS A 97 12.69 7.55 1.79
CA LYS A 97 11.84 7.04 0.69
C LYS A 97 10.45 6.68 1.17
N THR A 98 9.52 6.72 0.25
CA THR A 98 8.17 6.19 0.45
C THR A 98 7.96 5.01 -0.49
N ILE A 99 7.42 3.93 0.06
CA ILE A 99 7.09 2.71 -0.69
C ILE A 99 5.57 2.63 -0.79
N VAL A 100 5.07 2.54 -2.01
CA VAL A 100 3.64 2.39 -2.29
C VAL A 100 3.40 1.00 -2.86
N GLU A 101 2.43 0.31 -2.31
CA GLU A 101 1.98 -1.01 -2.75
C GLU A 101 0.45 -1.04 -2.75
N ALA A 102 -0.13 -1.89 -3.57
CA ALA A 102 -1.56 -2.10 -3.59
C ALA A 102 -1.90 -3.57 -3.83
N ALA A 103 -3.11 -3.97 -3.49
CA ALA A 103 -3.65 -5.27 -3.87
C ALA A 103 -5.15 -5.16 -4.17
N ILE A 104 -5.61 -6.02 -5.07
CA ILE A 104 -7.01 -6.15 -5.48
C ILE A 104 -7.43 -7.60 -5.29
N LEU A 105 -8.49 -7.81 -4.52
CA LEU A 105 -9.27 -9.06 -4.50
C LEU A 105 -10.38 -8.93 -5.53
N SER A 106 -10.47 -9.88 -6.44
CA SER A 106 -11.55 -9.97 -7.41
C SER A 106 -11.90 -11.43 -7.62
N LYS A 107 -13.16 -11.78 -7.35
CA LYS A 107 -13.69 -13.13 -7.57
C LYS A 107 -12.82 -14.25 -6.95
N GLY A 108 -12.34 -14.02 -5.75
CA GLY A 108 -11.54 -14.99 -5.00
C GLY A 108 -10.04 -15.02 -5.35
N ALA A 109 -9.58 -14.23 -6.31
CA ALA A 109 -8.17 -14.10 -6.66
C ALA A 109 -7.61 -12.75 -6.20
N VAL A 110 -6.40 -12.74 -5.64
CA VAL A 110 -5.70 -11.53 -5.22
C VAL A 110 -4.56 -11.24 -6.18
N THR A 111 -4.50 -10.01 -6.68
CA THR A 111 -3.34 -9.48 -7.42
C THR A 111 -2.65 -8.43 -6.58
N VAL A 112 -1.37 -8.63 -6.30
CA VAL A 112 -0.49 -7.68 -5.61
C VAL A 112 0.24 -6.85 -6.65
N PHE A 113 0.26 -5.53 -6.47
CA PHE A 113 0.96 -4.55 -7.28
C PHE A 113 2.06 -3.92 -6.44
N ALA A 114 3.29 -4.33 -6.68
CA ALA A 114 4.46 -3.87 -5.95
C ALA A 114 5.66 -3.78 -6.90
N ARG A 115 6.68 -3.00 -6.52
CA ARG A 115 7.94 -2.96 -7.29
C ARG A 115 8.74 -4.25 -7.16
N GLU A 116 8.59 -4.93 -6.04
CA GLU A 116 9.23 -6.20 -5.76
C GLU A 116 8.39 -7.34 -6.36
N GLU A 117 9.04 -8.18 -7.15
CA GLU A 117 8.36 -9.24 -7.91
C GLU A 117 7.99 -10.46 -7.07
N LYS A 118 8.49 -10.53 -5.83
CA LYS A 118 8.30 -11.67 -4.95
C LYS A 118 7.38 -11.34 -3.79
N TYR A 119 6.44 -12.22 -3.51
CA TYR A 119 5.51 -12.10 -2.39
C TYR A 119 6.22 -11.94 -1.03
N GLU A 120 7.33 -12.64 -0.81
CA GLU A 120 8.10 -12.55 0.42
C GLU A 120 8.60 -11.13 0.73
N ASN A 121 8.79 -10.30 -0.30
CA ASN A 121 9.22 -8.90 -0.18
C ASN A 121 8.06 -7.91 -0.05
N ALA A 122 6.82 -8.36 -0.18
CA ALA A 122 5.65 -7.51 0.08
C ALA A 122 5.61 -7.07 1.54
N SER A 123 5.07 -5.88 1.79
CA SER A 123 4.95 -5.34 3.14
C SER A 123 4.07 -6.20 4.05
N ILE A 124 4.27 -6.06 5.35
CA ILE A 124 3.40 -6.68 6.36
C ILE A 124 1.96 -6.19 6.21
N CYS A 125 1.77 -4.93 5.85
CA CYS A 125 0.46 -4.35 5.55
C CYS A 125 -0.32 -5.17 4.51
N LEU A 126 0.31 -5.47 3.36
CA LEU A 126 -0.31 -6.30 2.33
C LEU A 126 -0.55 -7.74 2.80
N LYS A 127 0.45 -8.34 3.47
CA LYS A 127 0.36 -9.72 3.95
C LYS A 127 -0.75 -9.91 4.98
N ASP A 128 -0.91 -8.96 5.89
CA ASP A 128 -1.98 -8.99 6.90
C ASP A 128 -3.37 -8.85 6.25
N TRP A 129 -3.50 -7.94 5.28
CA TRP A 129 -4.75 -7.79 4.55
C TRP A 129 -5.08 -9.03 3.71
N ILE A 130 -4.09 -9.63 3.02
CA ILE A 130 -4.27 -10.87 2.25
C ILE A 130 -4.70 -12.01 3.15
N THR A 131 -4.11 -12.12 4.34
CA THR A 131 -4.52 -13.11 5.34
C THR A 131 -5.97 -12.90 5.77
N LEU A 132 -6.37 -11.64 5.97
CA LEU A 132 -7.73 -11.28 6.36
C LEU A 132 -8.76 -11.66 5.28
N VAL A 133 -8.53 -11.27 4.03
CA VAL A 133 -9.48 -11.56 2.93
C VAL A 133 -9.53 -13.03 2.56
N ASN A 134 -8.51 -13.80 2.91
CA ASN A 134 -8.48 -15.28 2.81
C ASN A 134 -8.99 -16.00 4.08
N SER A 135 -9.82 -15.32 4.89
CA SER A 135 -10.44 -15.87 6.10
C SER A 135 -9.45 -16.21 7.23
N GLY A 136 -8.30 -15.59 7.28
CA GLY A 136 -7.33 -15.69 8.38
C GLY A 136 -6.62 -17.04 8.53
N HIS A 137 -6.79 -17.97 7.57
CA HIS A 137 -6.29 -19.35 7.70
C HIS A 137 -4.86 -19.55 7.20
N ALA A 138 -4.27 -18.57 6.55
CA ALA A 138 -2.94 -18.69 6.00
C ALA A 138 -1.88 -18.08 6.93
N ASP A 139 -0.72 -18.71 6.99
CA ASP A 139 0.48 -18.05 7.45
C ASP A 139 0.78 -16.88 6.52
N ARG A 140 0.88 -15.67 7.08
CA ARG A 140 1.11 -14.44 6.29
C ARG A 140 2.41 -14.45 5.49
N PHE A 141 3.36 -15.29 5.84
CA PHE A 141 4.66 -15.37 5.18
C PHE A 141 4.69 -16.34 4.00
N THR A 142 3.71 -17.24 3.91
CA THR A 142 3.57 -18.17 2.79
C THR A 142 2.60 -17.59 1.77
N GLN A 143 3.02 -17.49 0.51
CA GLN A 143 2.15 -17.00 -0.57
C GLN A 143 0.97 -17.94 -0.78
N PRO A 144 -0.28 -17.46 -0.58
CA PRO A 144 -1.45 -18.26 -0.88
C PRO A 144 -1.58 -18.60 -2.37
N ALA A 145 -2.18 -19.74 -2.68
CA ALA A 145 -2.33 -20.22 -4.07
C ALA A 145 -3.17 -19.30 -4.96
N ASN A 146 -4.08 -18.51 -4.36
CA ASN A 146 -4.92 -17.54 -5.07
C ASN A 146 -4.29 -16.16 -5.22
N VAL A 147 -3.03 -15.98 -4.82
CA VAL A 147 -2.31 -14.71 -4.86
C VAL A 147 -1.25 -14.72 -5.94
N ARG A 148 -1.25 -13.70 -6.79
CA ARG A 148 -0.19 -13.42 -7.77
C ARG A 148 0.40 -12.04 -7.52
N VAL A 149 1.69 -11.87 -7.81
CA VAL A 149 2.37 -10.59 -7.81
C VAL A 149 2.50 -10.11 -9.25
N SER A 150 2.03 -8.90 -9.52
CA SER A 150 2.16 -8.24 -10.81
C SER A 150 3.35 -7.29 -10.76
N SER A 151 4.27 -7.45 -11.70
CA SER A 151 5.38 -6.51 -11.89
C SER A 151 4.92 -5.30 -12.69
N PRO A 152 5.46 -4.10 -12.40
CA PRO A 152 5.21 -2.94 -13.25
C PRO A 152 5.61 -3.25 -14.69
N VAL A 153 4.77 -2.86 -15.64
CA VAL A 153 5.14 -2.92 -17.07
C VAL A 153 6.30 -1.95 -17.28
N PRO A 154 7.42 -2.39 -17.89
CA PRO A 154 8.57 -1.53 -18.12
C PRO A 154 8.25 -0.33 -19.02
#